data_79a2aff744de61883cda562ff30bc93a
#
_entry.id   79a2aff744de61883cda562ff30bc93a
#
_cell.length_a   1.000
_cell.length_b   1.000
_cell.length_c   1.000
_cell.angle_alpha   90.00
_cell.angle_beta   90.00
_cell.angle_gamma   90.00
#
_symmetry.space_group_name_H-M   'P 1'
#
loop_
_entity.id
_entity.type
_entity.pdbx_description
1 polymer ?
#
loop_
_entity_poly.entity_id
_entity_poly.type
_entity_poly.pdbx_seq_one_letter_code
_entity_poly.pdbx_strand_id
1 'polypeptide(L)'
;MTNPYSAKQWLQLNMQQQGLLQPLESLPKLIQQLSYVQIDSINVVERAHHHVLHSRLPEYSATMLDAAMGDKTVFEYWSHAAAYLPIEDYRFSLYRKQQLQQGGKHWFEPEHKVMREVKARISAEGPLKASQFTHESDTKNGTWWDWKPAKKALEQLFMQGELMVARRDKFQKVYDLTERVLPKHTDTTEPSDTEFAQHLIQRYLSAHGFGNLQQIQYLRKGLKPLLSQTLAQLCEQGDIASFTDPSANTQHVYFYQPTLTLPTAIPNKVWLLNPFDNLVIQRQKLRQWFGFDYQIEVYVPEAKRQFGYYSLPILWRDGFVGRVDVKADRKNQCLLLQNLHIETQTLTNQHDELNDKTHFVSALIEAINHYCTFNNCQRWQLIQCNDKTIAKMLLKASQQSS
;
A
#
# COMPACT_ATOMS: atom_id res chain seq x y z
N MET A 1 -1.07 13.07 28.42
CA MET A 1 -2.23 13.91 28.02
C MET A 1 -3.40 13.00 27.69
N THR A 2 -4.64 13.49 27.85
CA THR A 2 -5.86 12.75 27.49
C THR A 2 -5.97 12.59 25.97
N ASN A 3 -6.59 11.50 25.53
CA ASN A 3 -6.85 11.26 24.11
C ASN A 3 -7.83 12.35 23.57
N PRO A 4 -7.45 13.14 22.55
CA PRO A 4 -8.28 14.26 22.07
C PRO A 4 -9.46 13.81 21.19
N TYR A 5 -9.46 12.59 20.67
CA TYR A 5 -10.46 12.08 19.74
C TYR A 5 -10.91 10.67 20.10
N SER A 6 -12.15 10.33 19.79
CA SER A 6 -12.65 8.96 19.86
C SER A 6 -12.00 8.07 18.78
N ALA A 7 -12.08 6.76 18.94
CA ALA A 7 -11.58 5.82 17.92
C ALA A 7 -12.22 6.07 16.54
N LYS A 8 -13.51 6.38 16.50
CA LYS A 8 -14.25 6.74 15.29
C LYS A 8 -13.70 8.02 14.65
N GLN A 9 -13.43 9.05 15.42
CA GLN A 9 -12.83 10.30 14.95
C GLN A 9 -11.40 10.08 14.44
N TRP A 10 -10.61 9.22 15.09
CA TRP A 10 -9.31 8.82 14.60
C TRP A 10 -9.37 8.09 13.24
N LEU A 11 -10.39 7.25 13.01
CA LEU A 11 -10.61 6.63 11.71
C LEU A 11 -10.97 7.68 10.65
N GLN A 12 -11.87 8.62 10.97
CA GLN A 12 -12.25 9.71 10.07
C GLN A 12 -11.04 10.56 9.66
N LEU A 13 -10.20 10.95 10.62
CA LEU A 13 -8.93 11.65 10.36
C LEU A 13 -7.99 10.82 9.48
N ASN A 14 -7.85 9.54 9.77
CA ASN A 14 -7.01 8.65 8.97
C ASN A 14 -7.52 8.53 7.52
N MET A 15 -8.84 8.37 7.33
CA MET A 15 -9.46 8.36 6.00
C MET A 15 -9.21 9.66 5.22
N GLN A 16 -9.33 10.81 5.89
CA GLN A 16 -9.06 12.13 5.31
C GLN A 16 -7.59 12.24 4.90
N GLN A 17 -6.66 11.94 5.81
CA GLN A 17 -5.22 12.01 5.54
C GLN A 17 -4.79 11.06 4.42
N GLN A 18 -5.50 9.96 4.23
CA GLN A 18 -5.22 9.01 3.15
C GLN A 18 -5.96 9.30 1.84
N GLY A 19 -6.64 10.45 1.72
CA GLY A 19 -7.31 10.85 0.48
C GLY A 19 -8.54 10.00 0.11
N LEU A 20 -9.16 9.31 1.09
CA LEU A 20 -10.38 8.53 0.83
C LEU A 20 -11.64 9.40 0.80
N LEU A 21 -11.66 10.48 1.59
CA LEU A 21 -12.84 11.37 1.70
C LEU A 21 -12.89 12.40 0.59
N GLN A 22 -11.73 12.87 0.11
CA GLN A 22 -11.64 13.84 -0.97
C GLN A 22 -10.54 13.42 -1.95
N PRO A 23 -10.83 13.33 -3.25
CA PRO A 23 -9.82 13.05 -4.26
C PRO A 23 -8.73 14.14 -4.24
N LEU A 24 -7.49 13.71 -4.42
CA LEU A 24 -6.36 14.64 -4.56
C LEU A 24 -6.20 15.06 -6.03
N GLU A 25 -5.57 16.20 -6.24
CA GLU A 25 -5.44 16.86 -7.55
C GLU A 25 -4.73 16.02 -8.62
N SER A 26 -3.80 15.14 -8.19
CA SER A 26 -3.01 14.33 -9.11
C SER A 26 -2.43 13.08 -8.43
N LEU A 27 -2.02 12.12 -9.25
CA LEU A 27 -1.39 10.88 -8.78
C LEU A 27 -0.07 11.13 -8.01
N PRO A 28 0.86 12.02 -8.43
CA PRO A 28 2.03 12.32 -7.63
C PRO A 28 1.68 12.91 -6.25
N LYS A 29 0.70 13.82 -6.18
CA LYS A 29 0.19 14.36 -4.91
C LYS A 29 -0.39 13.28 -4.01
N LEU A 30 -1.13 12.33 -4.60
CA LEU A 30 -1.65 11.19 -3.84
C LEU A 30 -0.52 10.32 -3.27
N ILE A 31 0.49 9.97 -4.07
CA ILE A 31 1.63 9.17 -3.59
C ILE A 31 2.41 9.93 -2.50
N GLN A 32 2.57 11.24 -2.66
CA GLN A 32 3.18 12.11 -1.67
C GLN A 32 2.40 12.09 -0.34
N GLN A 33 1.07 12.21 -0.40
CA GLN A 33 0.19 12.17 0.77
C GLN A 33 0.22 10.80 1.48
N LEU A 34 0.24 9.71 0.70
CA LEU A 34 0.32 8.35 1.24
C LEU A 34 1.73 7.98 1.73
N SER A 35 2.75 8.77 1.40
CA SER A 35 4.18 8.51 1.63
C SER A 35 4.75 7.37 0.79
N TYR A 36 3.99 6.36 0.49
CA TYR A 36 4.36 5.23 -0.37
C TYR A 36 3.11 4.51 -0.88
N VAL A 37 3.26 3.80 -1.99
CA VAL A 37 2.27 2.82 -2.47
C VAL A 37 2.97 1.49 -2.69
N GLN A 38 2.61 0.48 -1.89
CA GLN A 38 3.28 -0.83 -1.93
C GLN A 38 3.04 -1.56 -3.25
N ILE A 39 4.11 -2.08 -3.83
CA ILE A 39 4.08 -2.92 -5.02
C ILE A 39 3.96 -4.37 -4.59
N ASP A 40 2.93 -5.06 -5.09
CA ASP A 40 2.76 -6.48 -4.87
C ASP A 40 2.49 -7.22 -6.18
N SER A 41 2.91 -8.49 -6.23
CA SER A 41 2.82 -9.32 -7.43
C SER A 41 1.51 -10.11 -7.56
N ILE A 42 0.73 -10.23 -6.48
CA ILE A 42 -0.55 -10.96 -6.48
C ILE A 42 -1.51 -10.31 -7.47
N ASN A 43 -2.06 -11.11 -8.39
CA ASN A 43 -2.88 -10.67 -9.52
C ASN A 43 -4.15 -11.52 -9.68
N VAL A 44 -4.83 -11.77 -8.56
CA VAL A 44 -6.16 -12.43 -8.54
C VAL A 44 -7.22 -11.50 -9.11
N VAL A 45 -7.11 -10.24 -8.77
CA VAL A 45 -7.76 -9.05 -9.33
C VAL A 45 -6.65 -8.11 -9.76
N GLU A 46 -6.90 -6.82 -10.00
CA GLU A 46 -5.80 -5.87 -10.24
C GLU A 46 -4.82 -5.81 -9.06
N ARG A 47 -3.54 -5.58 -9.38
CA ARG A 47 -2.46 -5.57 -8.37
C ARG A 47 -2.67 -4.48 -7.33
N ALA A 48 -2.10 -4.70 -6.15
CA ALA A 48 -2.27 -3.87 -4.97
C ALA A 48 -2.06 -2.37 -5.24
N HIS A 49 -0.95 -1.98 -5.87
CA HIS A 49 -0.64 -0.57 -6.14
C HIS A 49 -1.68 0.10 -7.03
N HIS A 50 -2.18 -0.57 -8.06
CA HIS A 50 -3.25 -0.05 -8.89
C HIS A 50 -4.56 0.09 -8.10
N HIS A 51 -4.88 -0.90 -7.26
CA HIS A 51 -6.09 -0.87 -6.45
C HIS A 51 -6.05 0.26 -5.39
N VAL A 52 -4.92 0.44 -4.70
CA VAL A 52 -4.75 1.53 -3.71
C VAL A 52 -4.95 2.91 -4.36
N LEU A 53 -4.40 3.11 -5.56
CA LEU A 53 -4.54 4.35 -6.31
C LEU A 53 -5.98 4.55 -6.81
N HIS A 54 -6.59 3.51 -7.37
CA HIS A 54 -8.00 3.55 -7.84
C HIS A 54 -8.98 3.87 -6.71
N SER A 55 -8.77 3.35 -5.51
CA SER A 55 -9.65 3.61 -4.36
C SER A 55 -9.73 5.10 -3.98
N ARG A 56 -8.76 5.91 -4.42
CA ARG A 56 -8.60 7.34 -4.09
C ARG A 56 -8.74 8.28 -5.28
N LEU A 57 -8.46 7.81 -6.48
CA LEU A 57 -8.60 8.54 -7.73
C LEU A 57 -9.62 7.79 -8.62
N PRO A 58 -10.87 8.27 -8.72
CA PRO A 58 -11.92 7.58 -9.50
C PRO A 58 -11.54 7.36 -10.98
N GLU A 59 -10.84 8.35 -11.57
CA GLU A 59 -10.39 8.30 -12.98
C GLU A 59 -9.04 7.58 -13.17
N TYR A 60 -8.56 6.88 -12.14
CA TYR A 60 -7.26 6.22 -12.21
C TYR A 60 -7.19 5.17 -13.32
N SER A 61 -6.09 5.23 -14.09
CA SER A 61 -5.67 4.19 -15.02
C SER A 61 -4.20 3.84 -14.83
N ALA A 62 -3.79 2.64 -15.21
CA ALA A 62 -2.40 2.20 -15.09
C ALA A 62 -1.43 3.12 -15.86
N THR A 63 -1.88 3.69 -16.99
CA THR A 63 -1.11 4.65 -17.79
C THR A 63 -0.75 5.93 -17.03
N MET A 64 -1.55 6.35 -16.05
CA MET A 64 -1.21 7.50 -15.20
C MET A 64 0.02 7.22 -14.34
N LEU A 65 0.17 5.98 -13.84
CA LEU A 65 1.35 5.59 -13.06
C LEU A 65 2.58 5.47 -13.97
N ASP A 66 2.41 4.90 -15.17
CA ASP A 66 3.48 4.84 -16.18
C ASP A 66 3.94 6.26 -16.58
N ALA A 67 3.00 7.19 -16.76
CA ALA A 67 3.31 8.59 -17.02
C ALA A 67 4.07 9.25 -15.85
N ALA A 68 3.62 9.07 -14.61
CA ALA A 68 4.30 9.62 -13.42
C ALA A 68 5.73 9.07 -13.26
N MET A 69 5.97 7.80 -13.63
CA MET A 69 7.32 7.22 -13.70
C MET A 69 8.13 7.84 -14.85
N GLY A 70 7.53 8.01 -16.04
CA GLY A 70 8.18 8.64 -17.21
C GLY A 70 8.52 10.10 -16.97
N ASP A 71 7.62 10.86 -16.36
CA ASP A 71 7.80 12.25 -15.96
C ASP A 71 8.71 12.41 -14.72
N LYS A 72 9.16 11.27 -14.16
CA LYS A 72 10.08 11.21 -13.02
C LYS A 72 9.56 11.94 -11.77
N THR A 73 8.26 12.01 -11.58
CA THR A 73 7.61 12.58 -10.38
C THR A 73 7.49 11.57 -9.25
N VAL A 74 7.61 10.29 -9.58
CA VAL A 74 7.68 9.17 -8.63
C VAL A 74 8.82 8.23 -9.03
N PHE A 75 9.33 7.47 -8.07
CA PHE A 75 10.34 6.45 -8.32
C PHE A 75 10.03 5.16 -7.55
N GLU A 76 10.55 4.04 -8.03
CA GLU A 76 10.45 2.77 -7.34
C GLU A 76 11.67 2.57 -6.42
N TYR A 77 11.40 2.27 -5.16
CA TYR A 77 12.44 1.83 -4.23
C TYR A 77 11.82 1.03 -3.08
N TRP A 78 12.49 0.97 -1.96
CA TRP A 78 12.14 0.23 -0.75
C TRP A 78 11.67 1.18 0.36
N SER A 79 10.42 1.03 0.79
CA SER A 79 9.91 1.61 2.03
C SER A 79 10.09 0.60 3.18
N HIS A 80 9.06 -0.10 3.57
CA HIS A 80 9.13 -1.35 4.35
C HIS A 80 9.02 -2.59 3.44
N ALA A 81 8.59 -2.39 2.21
CA ALA A 81 8.53 -3.31 1.08
C ALA A 81 8.84 -2.53 -0.20
N ALA A 82 8.88 -3.21 -1.36
CA ALA A 82 8.96 -2.54 -2.66
C ALA A 82 7.77 -1.60 -2.82
N ALA A 83 8.01 -0.35 -3.23
CA ALA A 83 7.00 0.69 -3.28
C ALA A 83 7.31 1.77 -4.34
N TYR A 84 6.25 2.46 -4.79
CA TYR A 84 6.37 3.75 -5.43
C TYR A 84 6.45 4.83 -4.36
N LEU A 85 7.41 5.74 -4.52
CA LEU A 85 7.74 6.84 -3.61
C LEU A 85 7.74 8.16 -4.37
N PRO A 86 7.39 9.29 -3.73
CA PRO A 86 7.50 10.60 -4.35
C PRO A 86 8.95 10.99 -4.57
N ILE A 87 9.28 11.61 -5.71
CA ILE A 87 10.67 11.93 -6.07
C ILE A 87 11.34 12.89 -5.08
N GLU A 88 10.57 13.76 -4.42
CA GLU A 88 11.04 14.69 -3.40
C GLU A 88 11.64 13.95 -2.20
N ASP A 89 11.27 12.70 -1.97
CA ASP A 89 11.78 11.86 -0.90
C ASP A 89 13.05 11.08 -1.31
N TYR A 90 13.55 11.28 -2.52
CA TYR A 90 14.69 10.50 -3.03
C TYR A 90 15.90 10.54 -2.09
N ARG A 91 16.27 11.72 -1.55
CA ARG A 91 17.42 11.86 -0.64
C ARG A 91 17.31 10.95 0.58
N PHE A 92 16.11 10.74 1.11
CA PHE A 92 15.91 9.87 2.27
C PHE A 92 16.07 8.38 1.95
N SER A 93 15.99 8.00 0.67
CA SER A 93 16.34 6.65 0.23
C SER A 93 17.86 6.40 0.30
N LEU A 94 18.67 7.45 0.27
CA LEU A 94 20.14 7.36 0.35
C LEU A 94 20.59 6.76 1.67
N TYR A 95 19.87 7.02 2.77
CA TYR A 95 20.16 6.44 4.09
C TYR A 95 20.31 4.90 4.04
N ARG A 96 19.39 4.22 3.38
CA ARG A 96 19.46 2.76 3.20
C ARG A 96 20.47 2.35 2.13
N LYS A 97 20.58 3.09 1.04
CA LYS A 97 21.52 2.83 -0.05
C LYS A 97 22.94 2.80 0.46
N GLN A 98 23.34 3.80 1.24
CA GLN A 98 24.65 3.89 1.85
C GLN A 98 24.95 2.76 2.84
N GLN A 99 24.00 2.44 3.73
CA GLN A 99 24.17 1.30 4.62
C GLN A 99 24.53 0.03 3.86
N LEU A 100 23.86 -0.21 2.70
CA LEU A 100 24.14 -1.37 1.86
C LEU A 100 25.45 -1.26 1.08
N GLN A 101 25.88 -0.06 0.66
CA GLN A 101 27.19 0.20 0.04
C GLN A 101 28.35 -0.02 1.02
N GLN A 102 28.12 0.33 2.28
CA GLN A 102 29.11 0.18 3.37
C GLN A 102 29.16 -1.25 3.96
N GLY A 103 28.58 -2.25 3.28
CA GLY A 103 28.60 -3.65 3.71
C GLY A 103 27.44 -4.06 4.62
N GLY A 104 26.37 -3.27 4.68
CA GLY A 104 25.13 -3.65 5.36
C GLY A 104 24.55 -4.94 4.77
N LYS A 105 23.89 -5.75 5.62
CA LYS A 105 23.37 -7.04 5.24
C LYS A 105 22.30 -6.92 4.16
N HIS A 106 22.56 -7.53 3.00
CA HIS A 106 21.61 -7.74 1.92
C HIS A 106 21.02 -9.16 2.00
N TRP A 107 19.98 -9.46 1.18
CA TRP A 107 19.41 -10.83 1.08
C TRP A 107 20.35 -11.83 0.39
N PHE A 108 21.32 -11.33 -0.38
CA PHE A 108 22.28 -12.11 -1.14
C PHE A 108 23.70 -11.62 -0.84
N GLU A 109 24.65 -12.54 -0.85
CA GLU A 109 26.08 -12.20 -0.84
C GLU A 109 26.44 -11.50 -2.16
N PRO A 110 27.25 -10.43 -2.14
CA PRO A 110 27.62 -9.68 -3.33
C PRO A 110 28.60 -10.44 -4.23
N GLU A 111 28.22 -10.56 -5.49
CA GLU A 111 29.11 -11.07 -6.55
C GLU A 111 29.68 -9.91 -7.35
N HIS A 112 30.70 -9.24 -6.82
CA HIS A 112 31.25 -7.98 -7.35
C HIS A 112 31.67 -8.05 -8.82
N LYS A 113 32.12 -9.21 -9.33
CA LYS A 113 32.46 -9.39 -10.74
C LYS A 113 31.20 -9.29 -11.60
N VAL A 114 30.17 -10.04 -11.26
CA VAL A 114 28.89 -10.04 -11.99
C VAL A 114 28.21 -8.67 -11.91
N MET A 115 28.28 -7.99 -10.76
CA MET A 115 27.75 -6.64 -10.62
C MET A 115 28.42 -5.64 -11.57
N ARG A 116 29.76 -5.70 -11.70
CA ARG A 116 30.50 -4.85 -12.67
C ARG A 116 30.12 -5.15 -14.12
N GLU A 117 30.00 -6.42 -14.49
CA GLU A 117 29.60 -6.86 -15.83
C GLU A 117 28.18 -6.38 -16.17
N VAL A 118 27.23 -6.55 -15.25
CA VAL A 118 25.85 -6.08 -15.39
C VAL A 118 25.79 -4.56 -15.56
N LYS A 119 26.50 -3.82 -14.70
CA LYS A 119 26.53 -2.35 -14.78
C LYS A 119 27.17 -1.85 -16.07
N ALA A 120 28.29 -2.45 -16.50
CA ALA A 120 28.96 -2.12 -17.76
C ALA A 120 28.05 -2.37 -18.96
N ARG A 121 27.30 -3.47 -18.96
CA ARG A 121 26.36 -3.78 -20.03
C ARG A 121 25.20 -2.77 -20.09
N ILE A 122 24.59 -2.41 -18.96
CA ILE A 122 23.56 -1.35 -18.92
C ILE A 122 24.15 -0.01 -19.37
N SER A 123 25.40 0.29 -18.99
CA SER A 123 26.06 1.53 -19.42
C SER A 123 26.20 1.61 -20.95
N ALA A 124 26.54 0.49 -21.59
CA ALA A 124 26.78 0.40 -23.03
C ALA A 124 25.49 0.28 -23.86
N GLU A 125 24.51 -0.53 -23.40
CA GLU A 125 23.33 -0.89 -24.18
C GLU A 125 22.08 -0.06 -23.81
N GLY A 126 22.11 0.68 -22.67
CA GLY A 126 20.95 1.38 -22.14
C GLY A 126 20.10 0.52 -21.19
N PRO A 127 18.82 0.87 -21.00
CA PRO A 127 17.94 0.22 -20.03
C PRO A 127 17.69 -1.25 -20.35
N LEU A 128 17.91 -2.15 -19.38
CA LEU A 128 17.78 -3.62 -19.56
C LEU A 128 16.88 -4.26 -18.48
N LYS A 129 16.22 -5.36 -18.87
CA LYS A 129 15.48 -6.28 -17.99
C LYS A 129 16.35 -7.47 -17.58
N ALA A 130 16.03 -8.09 -16.45
CA ALA A 130 16.71 -9.31 -16.00
C ALA A 130 16.71 -10.43 -17.05
N SER A 131 15.63 -10.59 -17.83
CA SER A 131 15.52 -11.58 -18.89
C SER A 131 16.48 -11.39 -20.06
N GLN A 132 17.09 -10.21 -20.22
CA GLN A 132 18.07 -9.94 -21.28
C GLN A 132 19.51 -10.33 -20.90
N PHE A 133 19.71 -10.79 -19.67
CA PHE A 133 21.01 -11.28 -19.17
C PHE A 133 21.17 -12.80 -19.25
N THR A 134 20.21 -13.54 -19.81
CA THR A 134 20.35 -14.97 -20.10
C THR A 134 21.19 -15.17 -21.34
N HIS A 135 22.25 -15.97 -21.24
CA HIS A 135 23.06 -16.37 -22.41
C HIS A 135 22.42 -17.57 -23.12
N GLU A 136 22.44 -17.57 -24.45
CA GLU A 136 21.98 -18.70 -25.30
C GLU A 136 22.81 -19.98 -25.12
N SER A 137 23.97 -19.90 -24.44
CA SER A 137 24.90 -21.02 -24.26
C SER A 137 24.50 -21.99 -23.13
N ASP A 138 23.52 -21.68 -22.30
CA ASP A 138 23.22 -22.49 -21.10
C ASP A 138 22.14 -23.57 -21.31
N THR A 139 21.89 -23.98 -22.57
CA THR A 139 20.77 -24.83 -22.95
C THR A 139 20.96 -26.34 -22.71
N LYS A 140 22.09 -26.84 -22.18
CA LYS A 140 22.28 -28.30 -22.09
C LYS A 140 22.49 -28.90 -20.69
N ASN A 141 22.80 -28.13 -19.66
CA ASN A 141 22.97 -28.65 -18.29
C ASN A 141 22.58 -27.67 -17.17
N GLY A 142 21.99 -26.50 -17.50
CA GLY A 142 21.59 -25.51 -16.53
C GLY A 142 20.28 -25.90 -15.84
N THR A 143 20.30 -26.10 -14.51
CA THR A 143 19.10 -26.20 -13.72
C THR A 143 18.38 -24.84 -13.71
N TRP A 144 17.07 -24.83 -13.57
CA TRP A 144 16.17 -23.65 -13.49
C TRP A 144 16.67 -22.50 -12.56
N TRP A 145 17.81 -22.67 -11.91
CA TRP A 145 18.46 -21.77 -10.97
C TRP A 145 19.54 -20.85 -11.57
N ASP A 146 19.96 -20.99 -12.81
CA ASP A 146 21.21 -20.39 -13.34
C ASP A 146 21.10 -18.95 -13.87
N TRP A 147 19.88 -18.42 -14.07
CA TRP A 147 19.68 -16.97 -14.35
C TRP A 147 19.80 -16.10 -13.08
N LYS A 148 20.06 -16.70 -11.94
CA LYS A 148 20.13 -16.04 -10.63
C LYS A 148 21.27 -15.02 -10.44
N PRO A 149 22.52 -15.20 -10.93
CA PRO A 149 23.61 -14.26 -10.66
C PRO A 149 23.31 -12.86 -11.18
N ALA A 150 22.92 -12.71 -12.44
CA ALA A 150 22.60 -11.40 -13.02
C ALA A 150 21.39 -10.74 -12.34
N LYS A 151 20.34 -11.52 -12.02
CA LYS A 151 19.18 -11.00 -11.29
C LYS A 151 19.54 -10.53 -9.87
N LYS A 152 20.37 -11.29 -9.17
CA LYS A 152 20.89 -10.88 -7.85
C LYS A 152 21.72 -9.61 -7.95
N ALA A 153 22.62 -9.52 -8.96
CA ALA A 153 23.45 -8.35 -9.19
C ALA A 153 22.59 -7.11 -9.52
N LEU A 154 21.57 -7.23 -10.36
CA LEU A 154 20.60 -6.16 -10.65
C LEU A 154 19.90 -5.68 -9.38
N GLU A 155 19.42 -6.60 -8.54
CA GLU A 155 18.75 -6.24 -7.28
C GLU A 155 19.72 -5.57 -6.29
N GLN A 156 20.97 -6.04 -6.19
CA GLN A 156 21.99 -5.42 -5.33
C GLN A 156 22.35 -4.01 -5.81
N LEU A 157 22.63 -3.84 -7.11
CA LEU A 157 22.94 -2.53 -7.69
C LEU A 157 21.77 -1.54 -7.51
N PHE A 158 20.55 -2.03 -7.69
CA PHE A 158 19.33 -1.25 -7.42
C PHE A 158 19.21 -0.85 -5.95
N MET A 159 19.39 -1.79 -5.03
CA MET A 159 19.28 -1.52 -3.60
C MET A 159 20.41 -0.62 -3.08
N GLN A 160 21.60 -0.68 -3.70
CA GLN A 160 22.72 0.23 -3.43
C GLN A 160 22.56 1.60 -4.13
N GLY A 161 21.58 1.75 -5.03
CA GLY A 161 21.31 3.00 -5.73
C GLY A 161 22.20 3.30 -6.92
N GLU A 162 22.99 2.31 -7.40
CA GLU A 162 23.75 2.43 -8.64
C GLU A 162 22.84 2.30 -9.89
N LEU A 163 21.76 1.53 -9.75
CA LEU A 163 20.68 1.43 -10.72
C LEU A 163 19.37 1.93 -10.14
N MET A 164 18.50 2.44 -11.00
CA MET A 164 17.09 2.73 -10.73
C MET A 164 16.19 1.96 -11.70
N VAL A 165 14.93 1.82 -11.32
CA VAL A 165 13.89 1.33 -12.24
C VAL A 165 13.44 2.48 -13.11
N ALA A 166 13.75 2.43 -14.40
CA ALA A 166 13.35 3.44 -15.38
C ALA A 166 11.87 3.31 -15.76
N ARG A 167 11.37 2.08 -15.84
CA ARG A 167 9.97 1.73 -16.11
C ARG A 167 9.71 0.26 -15.79
N ARG A 168 8.45 -0.14 -15.87
CA ARG A 168 8.07 -1.55 -15.87
C ARG A 168 7.55 -1.97 -17.24
N ASP A 169 7.92 -3.18 -17.66
CA ASP A 169 7.41 -3.81 -18.87
C ASP A 169 6.75 -5.14 -18.48
N LYS A 170 5.42 -5.23 -18.63
CA LYS A 170 4.63 -6.39 -18.19
C LYS A 170 4.97 -6.82 -16.74
N PHE A 171 5.07 -5.84 -15.85
CA PHE A 171 5.45 -5.99 -14.45
C PHE A 171 6.95 -6.29 -14.19
N GLN A 172 7.77 -6.53 -15.20
CA GLN A 172 9.22 -6.67 -15.03
C GLN A 172 9.89 -5.29 -14.88
N LYS A 173 10.83 -5.18 -13.95
CA LYS A 173 11.67 -3.98 -13.80
C LYS A 173 12.59 -3.84 -15.01
N VAL A 174 12.65 -2.66 -15.58
CA VAL A 174 13.67 -2.24 -16.55
C VAL A 174 14.62 -1.31 -15.82
N TYR A 175 15.86 -1.72 -15.66
CA TYR A 175 16.88 -1.00 -14.91
C TYR A 175 17.73 -0.13 -15.83
N ASP A 176 18.08 1.07 -15.36
CA ASP A 176 19.09 1.91 -15.99
C ASP A 176 19.97 2.56 -14.91
N LEU A 177 21.06 3.20 -15.35
CA LEU A 177 21.95 3.93 -14.46
C LEU A 177 21.20 5.05 -13.74
N THR A 178 21.48 5.21 -12.45
CA THR A 178 20.80 6.21 -11.61
C THR A 178 20.91 7.62 -12.20
N GLU A 179 22.07 8.02 -12.70
CA GLU A 179 22.30 9.32 -13.30
C GLU A 179 21.48 9.59 -14.58
N ARG A 180 20.96 8.53 -15.24
CA ARG A 180 20.10 8.67 -16.43
C ARG A 180 18.62 8.77 -16.05
N VAL A 181 18.22 8.10 -14.97
CA VAL A 181 16.82 8.04 -14.51
C VAL A 181 16.49 9.23 -13.63
N LEU A 182 17.38 9.57 -12.70
CA LEU A 182 17.13 10.62 -11.71
C LEU A 182 17.03 12.02 -12.39
N PRO A 183 16.03 12.86 -12.03
CA PRO A 183 15.98 14.24 -12.47
C PRO A 183 17.22 15.04 -12.01
N LYS A 184 17.75 15.91 -12.88
CA LYS A 184 18.97 16.70 -12.61
C LYS A 184 18.89 17.58 -11.37
N HIS A 185 17.68 17.99 -10.98
CA HIS A 185 17.45 18.91 -9.85
C HIS A 185 17.05 18.17 -8.55
N THR A 186 17.10 16.84 -8.55
CA THR A 186 16.78 16.07 -7.34
C THR A 186 17.87 16.29 -6.29
N ASP A 187 17.43 16.56 -5.06
CA ASP A 187 18.35 16.62 -3.92
C ASP A 187 18.96 15.23 -3.65
N THR A 188 20.27 15.16 -3.75
CA THR A 188 21.09 13.96 -3.50
C THR A 188 22.00 14.12 -2.29
N THR A 189 21.77 15.13 -1.45
CA THR A 189 22.49 15.26 -0.18
C THR A 189 22.06 14.18 0.78
N GLU A 190 23.03 13.57 1.42
CA GLU A 190 22.77 12.53 2.41
C GLU A 190 22.04 13.10 3.62
N PRO A 191 20.94 12.48 4.08
CA PRO A 191 20.29 12.92 5.29
C PRO A 191 21.12 12.48 6.50
N SER A 192 21.24 13.35 7.50
CA SER A 192 21.66 12.94 8.83
C SER A 192 20.66 11.98 9.46
N ASP A 193 21.08 11.26 10.50
CA ASP A 193 20.19 10.38 11.27
C ASP A 193 18.94 11.12 11.76
N THR A 194 19.11 12.33 12.27
CA THR A 194 18.00 13.15 12.76
C THR A 194 17.03 13.55 11.64
N GLU A 195 17.55 14.03 10.49
CA GLU A 195 16.71 14.38 9.34
C GLU A 195 15.93 13.17 8.81
N PHE A 196 16.59 12.00 8.77
CA PHE A 196 15.93 10.77 8.35
C PHE A 196 14.82 10.35 9.32
N ALA A 197 15.06 10.44 10.63
CA ALA A 197 14.05 10.12 11.64
C ALA A 197 12.87 11.11 11.60
N GLN A 198 13.14 12.41 11.50
CA GLN A 198 12.12 13.44 11.34
C GLN A 198 11.27 13.19 10.11
N HIS A 199 11.90 12.88 8.96
CA HIS A 199 11.19 12.53 7.73
C HIS A 199 10.25 11.33 7.93
N LEU A 200 10.71 10.24 8.53
CA LEU A 200 9.86 9.06 8.78
C LEU A 200 8.67 9.38 9.68
N ILE A 201 8.87 10.17 10.75
CA ILE A 201 7.81 10.58 11.67
C ILE A 201 6.80 11.47 10.93
N GLN A 202 7.25 12.51 10.26
CA GLN A 202 6.40 13.46 9.56
C GLN A 202 5.58 12.78 8.46
N ARG A 203 6.23 11.95 7.63
CA ARG A 203 5.54 11.20 6.57
C ARG A 203 4.50 10.25 7.13
N TYR A 204 4.83 9.55 8.23
CA TYR A 204 3.87 8.67 8.88
C TYR A 204 2.66 9.44 9.43
N LEU A 205 2.90 10.52 10.18
CA LEU A 205 1.82 11.30 10.79
C LEU A 205 0.96 12.01 9.74
N SER A 206 1.57 12.51 8.65
CA SER A 206 0.83 13.10 7.53
C SER A 206 -0.07 12.09 6.82
N ALA A 207 0.40 10.84 6.63
CA ALA A 207 -0.38 9.80 5.95
C ALA A 207 -1.43 9.13 6.85
N HIS A 208 -1.16 9.01 8.16
CA HIS A 208 -2.00 8.23 9.08
C HIS A 208 -2.71 9.06 10.15
N GLY A 209 -2.41 10.36 10.26
CA GLY A 209 -2.95 11.24 11.29
C GLY A 209 -2.34 11.03 12.67
N PHE A 210 -2.19 9.79 13.11
CA PHE A 210 -1.62 9.42 14.41
C PHE A 210 -0.93 8.06 14.39
N GLY A 211 -0.05 7.84 15.36
CA GLY A 211 0.57 6.53 15.57
C GLY A 211 1.53 6.49 16.75
N ASN A 212 1.85 5.30 17.20
CA ASN A 212 2.87 5.06 18.21
C ASN A 212 4.23 4.73 17.55
N LEU A 213 5.28 4.69 18.36
CA LEU A 213 6.64 4.40 17.89
C LEU A 213 6.74 3.10 17.07
N GLN A 214 6.05 2.04 17.49
CA GLN A 214 6.07 0.76 16.78
C GLN A 214 5.41 0.85 15.40
N GLN A 215 4.33 1.62 15.29
CA GLN A 215 3.61 1.87 14.04
C GLN A 215 4.44 2.75 13.09
N ILE A 216 5.07 3.81 13.60
CA ILE A 216 5.97 4.69 12.82
C ILE A 216 7.19 3.90 12.31
N GLN A 217 7.76 3.05 13.14
CA GLN A 217 8.90 2.21 12.77
C GLN A 217 8.53 1.13 11.73
N TYR A 218 7.30 0.70 11.66
CA TYR A 218 6.72 -0.45 10.94
C TYR A 218 7.70 -1.21 10.02
N LEU A 219 8.06 -2.44 10.42
CA LEU A 219 8.97 -3.37 9.73
C LEU A 219 10.40 -2.85 9.46
N ARG A 220 10.78 -1.66 9.98
CA ARG A 220 12.16 -1.13 9.92
C ARG A 220 12.91 -1.50 11.19
N LYS A 221 14.03 -2.20 11.05
CA LYS A 221 14.86 -2.63 12.19
C LYS A 221 15.90 -1.59 12.55
N GLY A 222 16.31 -1.54 13.82
CA GLY A 222 17.42 -0.72 14.31
C GLY A 222 17.11 0.75 14.56
N LEU A 223 15.94 1.27 14.17
CA LEU A 223 15.60 2.70 14.25
C LEU A 223 14.93 3.12 15.57
N LYS A 224 14.60 2.17 16.45
CA LYS A 224 13.82 2.47 17.66
C LYS A 224 14.45 3.54 18.56
N PRO A 225 15.75 3.52 18.91
CA PRO A 225 16.37 4.54 19.75
C PRO A 225 16.32 5.93 19.09
N LEU A 226 16.68 6.01 17.81
CA LEU A 226 16.69 7.24 17.04
C LEU A 226 15.31 7.87 16.94
N LEU A 227 14.29 7.09 16.53
CA LEU A 227 12.91 7.56 16.44
C LEU A 227 12.35 7.98 17.81
N SER A 228 12.68 7.25 18.89
CA SER A 228 12.23 7.61 20.24
C SER A 228 12.78 8.97 20.69
N GLN A 229 14.07 9.22 20.45
CA GLN A 229 14.70 10.50 20.75
C GLN A 229 14.12 11.64 19.93
N THR A 230 13.93 11.43 18.62
CA THR A 230 13.38 12.45 17.71
C THR A 230 11.92 12.78 18.05
N LEU A 231 11.09 11.76 18.41
CA LEU A 231 9.72 11.99 18.87
C LEU A 231 9.67 12.85 20.12
N ALA A 232 10.56 12.61 21.10
CA ALA A 232 10.64 13.44 22.30
C ALA A 232 10.99 14.90 21.96
N GLN A 233 11.99 15.12 21.11
CA GLN A 233 12.40 16.45 20.65
C GLN A 233 11.27 17.20 19.94
N LEU A 234 10.57 16.53 19.00
CA LEU A 234 9.44 17.14 18.29
C LEU A 234 8.26 17.50 19.22
N CYS A 235 8.03 16.69 20.28
CA CYS A 235 7.06 17.01 21.31
C CYS A 235 7.49 18.24 22.16
N GLU A 236 8.75 18.34 22.53
CA GLU A 236 9.30 19.48 23.27
C GLU A 236 9.23 20.78 22.46
N GLN A 237 9.43 20.70 21.15
CA GLN A 237 9.32 21.82 20.21
C GLN A 237 7.86 22.23 19.92
N GLY A 238 6.89 21.36 20.24
CA GLY A 238 5.48 21.59 19.99
C GLY A 238 5.05 21.26 18.55
N ASP A 239 5.93 20.68 17.74
CA ASP A 239 5.63 20.27 16.36
C ASP A 239 4.64 19.11 16.28
N ILE A 240 4.68 18.24 17.30
CA ILE A 240 3.74 17.13 17.48
C ILE A 240 3.23 17.11 18.92
N ALA A 241 2.04 16.56 19.11
CA ALA A 241 1.48 16.29 20.43
C ALA A 241 1.40 14.79 20.71
N SER A 242 1.27 14.42 21.98
CA SER A 242 1.15 13.03 22.39
C SER A 242 -0.03 12.79 23.30
N PHE A 243 -0.56 11.57 23.29
CA PHE A 243 -1.59 11.10 24.21
C PHE A 243 -1.38 9.62 24.55
N THR A 244 -2.00 9.17 25.63
CA THR A 244 -2.08 7.75 26.00
C THR A 244 -3.50 7.27 25.84
N ASP A 245 -3.69 6.04 25.35
CA ASP A 245 -5.01 5.41 25.30
C ASP A 245 -5.28 4.73 26.64
N PRO A 246 -6.22 5.24 27.46
CA PRO A 246 -6.54 4.68 28.77
C PRO A 246 -7.28 3.32 28.68
N SER A 247 -7.86 2.99 27.53
CA SER A 247 -8.60 1.73 27.31
C SER A 247 -7.69 0.55 26.99
N ALA A 248 -6.43 0.81 26.62
CA ALA A 248 -5.48 -0.24 26.28
C ALA A 248 -4.78 -0.81 27.52
N ASN A 249 -4.71 -2.14 27.63
CA ASN A 249 -3.95 -2.83 28.69
C ASN A 249 -2.43 -2.50 28.69
N THR A 250 -1.94 -1.88 27.64
CA THR A 250 -0.57 -1.41 27.47
C THR A 250 -0.55 0.11 27.29
N GLN A 251 0.17 0.82 28.15
CA GLN A 251 0.33 2.28 28.05
C GLN A 251 1.20 2.66 26.86
N HIS A 252 0.65 2.57 25.64
CA HIS A 252 1.31 3.09 24.45
C HIS A 252 1.12 4.60 24.35
N VAL A 253 2.21 5.33 24.14
CA VAL A 253 2.17 6.74 23.78
C VAL A 253 1.95 6.86 22.27
N TYR A 254 0.93 7.59 21.89
CA TYR A 254 0.59 7.92 20.50
C TYR A 254 0.94 9.38 20.23
N PHE A 255 1.34 9.65 19.00
CA PHE A 255 1.75 10.96 18.53
C PHE A 255 0.86 11.40 17.37
N TYR A 256 0.62 12.69 17.24
CA TYR A 256 -0.20 13.27 16.17
C TYR A 256 0.19 14.73 15.91
N GLN A 257 -0.21 15.28 14.76
CA GLN A 257 -0.05 16.69 14.46
C GLN A 257 -1.17 17.50 15.11
N PRO A 258 -0.86 18.55 15.90
CA PRO A 258 -1.90 19.32 16.60
C PRO A 258 -2.86 20.08 15.67
N THR A 259 -2.45 20.28 14.41
CA THR A 259 -3.22 21.00 13.38
C THR A 259 -4.29 20.15 12.68
N LEU A 260 -4.44 18.87 13.06
CA LEU A 260 -5.46 18.01 12.47
C LEU A 260 -6.86 18.51 12.79
N THR A 261 -7.72 18.57 11.77
CA THR A 261 -9.13 18.93 11.87
C THR A 261 -10.01 17.82 11.34
N LEU A 262 -11.11 17.55 12.05
CA LEU A 262 -12.06 16.52 11.63
C LEU A 262 -12.71 16.89 10.27
N PRO A 263 -13.00 15.90 9.42
CA PRO A 263 -13.74 16.13 8.19
C PRO A 263 -15.16 16.65 8.52
N THR A 264 -15.66 17.53 7.68
CA THR A 264 -16.98 18.15 7.85
C THR A 264 -18.13 17.19 7.60
N ALA A 265 -17.92 16.17 6.75
CA ALA A 265 -18.91 15.16 6.42
C ALA A 265 -18.25 13.83 6.06
N ILE A 266 -18.94 12.75 6.32
CA ILE A 266 -18.60 11.40 5.88
C ILE A 266 -19.63 10.95 4.86
N PRO A 267 -19.22 10.65 3.61
CA PRO A 267 -20.15 10.26 2.56
C PRO A 267 -20.76 8.88 2.83
N ASN A 268 -21.97 8.64 2.32
CA ASN A 268 -22.55 7.30 2.26
C ASN A 268 -21.90 6.51 1.14
N LYS A 269 -20.66 6.06 1.35
CA LYS A 269 -19.86 5.36 0.35
C LYS A 269 -19.24 4.11 0.94
N VAL A 270 -19.09 3.08 0.10
CA VAL A 270 -18.32 1.88 0.40
C VAL A 270 -16.98 1.95 -0.34
N TRP A 271 -15.92 1.62 0.37
CA TRP A 271 -14.61 1.34 -0.20
C TRP A 271 -14.30 -0.15 -0.04
N LEU A 272 -14.00 -0.81 -1.15
CA LEU A 272 -13.37 -2.13 -1.18
C LEU A 272 -11.87 -1.90 -1.13
N LEU A 273 -11.24 -2.15 0.02
CA LEU A 273 -9.83 -1.82 0.20
C LEU A 273 -8.92 -3.00 -0.10
N ASN A 274 -7.72 -2.70 -0.60
CA ASN A 274 -6.73 -3.74 -0.86
C ASN A 274 -6.11 -4.25 0.47
N PRO A 275 -5.74 -5.54 0.57
CA PRO A 275 -4.99 -6.05 1.71
C PRO A 275 -3.69 -5.29 2.03
N PHE A 276 -3.06 -4.68 1.05
CA PHE A 276 -1.83 -3.89 1.18
C PHE A 276 -2.08 -2.37 1.19
N ASP A 277 -3.35 -1.96 1.31
CA ASP A 277 -3.72 -0.55 1.45
C ASP A 277 -3.10 0.05 2.71
N ASN A 278 -2.68 1.32 2.63
CA ASN A 278 -2.05 2.03 3.74
C ASN A 278 -2.93 2.07 4.99
N LEU A 279 -4.26 2.15 4.84
CA LEU A 279 -5.21 2.08 5.96
C LEU A 279 -5.28 0.68 6.58
N VAL A 280 -5.04 -0.36 5.78
CA VAL A 280 -5.28 -1.77 6.14
C VAL A 280 -4.00 -2.50 6.57
N ILE A 281 -2.84 -2.18 5.99
CA ILE A 281 -1.61 -2.98 6.09
C ILE A 281 -1.11 -3.18 7.53
N GLN A 282 -1.31 -2.22 8.41
CA GLN A 282 -0.94 -2.32 9.82
C GLN A 282 -2.05 -3.01 10.64
N ARG A 283 -2.14 -4.35 10.54
CA ARG A 283 -3.22 -5.18 11.10
C ARG A 283 -3.47 -4.94 12.59
N GLN A 284 -2.41 -4.72 13.36
CA GLN A 284 -2.53 -4.45 14.79
C GLN A 284 -3.23 -3.12 15.06
N LYS A 285 -2.90 -2.06 14.30
CA LYS A 285 -3.58 -0.75 14.37
C LYS A 285 -5.05 -0.91 14.01
N LEU A 286 -5.33 -1.64 12.93
CA LEU A 286 -6.68 -1.90 12.43
C LEU A 286 -7.56 -2.57 13.51
N ARG A 287 -7.03 -3.60 14.17
CA ARG A 287 -7.74 -4.30 15.27
C ARG A 287 -7.91 -3.41 16.51
N GLN A 288 -6.83 -2.77 16.95
CA GLN A 288 -6.86 -1.99 18.21
C GLN A 288 -7.73 -0.75 18.13
N TRP A 289 -7.65 0.00 17.03
CA TRP A 289 -8.29 1.30 16.90
C TRP A 289 -9.63 1.26 16.18
N PHE A 290 -9.79 0.33 15.24
CA PHE A 290 -10.97 0.29 14.37
C PHE A 290 -11.80 -0.98 14.55
N GLY A 291 -11.46 -1.82 15.55
CA GLY A 291 -12.23 -3.00 15.94
C GLY A 291 -12.31 -4.08 14.86
N PHE A 292 -11.46 -4.01 13.83
CA PHE A 292 -11.53 -4.91 12.70
C PHE A 292 -10.34 -5.88 12.69
N ASP A 293 -10.61 -7.14 13.04
CA ASP A 293 -9.59 -8.20 12.99
C ASP A 293 -9.49 -8.76 11.58
N TYR A 294 -8.42 -8.40 10.88
CA TYR A 294 -8.22 -8.74 9.48
C TYR A 294 -6.89 -9.41 9.23
N GLN A 295 -6.93 -10.49 8.43
CA GLN A 295 -5.77 -11.19 7.90
C GLN A 295 -6.02 -11.59 6.44
N ILE A 296 -5.01 -11.44 5.58
CA ILE A 296 -5.04 -12.01 4.24
C ILE A 296 -4.70 -13.50 4.31
N GLU A 297 -5.45 -14.35 3.59
CA GLU A 297 -5.32 -15.80 3.69
C GLU A 297 -4.65 -16.45 2.47
N VAL A 298 -3.94 -15.67 1.63
CA VAL A 298 -3.24 -16.19 0.43
C VAL A 298 -2.19 -17.25 0.73
N TYR A 299 -1.61 -17.21 1.95
CA TYR A 299 -0.61 -18.18 2.40
C TYR A 299 -1.21 -19.29 3.29
N VAL A 300 -2.52 -19.22 3.55
CA VAL A 300 -3.23 -20.22 4.35
C VAL A 300 -3.69 -21.34 3.42
N PRO A 301 -3.46 -22.62 3.76
CA PRO A 301 -4.01 -23.74 2.99
C PRO A 301 -5.53 -23.63 2.85
N GLU A 302 -6.07 -23.99 1.68
CA GLU A 302 -7.47 -23.75 1.31
C GLU A 302 -8.46 -24.26 2.38
N ALA A 303 -8.27 -25.49 2.88
CA ALA A 303 -9.13 -26.09 3.90
C ALA A 303 -9.14 -25.36 5.27
N LYS A 304 -8.21 -24.42 5.49
CA LYS A 304 -8.09 -23.63 6.74
C LYS A 304 -8.50 -22.17 6.57
N ARG A 305 -8.85 -21.75 5.35
CA ARG A 305 -9.31 -20.38 5.10
C ARG A 305 -10.70 -20.19 5.67
N GLN A 306 -10.89 -19.06 6.34
CA GLN A 306 -12.17 -18.69 6.94
C GLN A 306 -12.98 -17.79 6.00
N PHE A 307 -12.31 -16.86 5.32
CA PHE A 307 -12.95 -15.83 4.52
C PHE A 307 -12.67 -15.97 3.03
N GLY A 308 -11.60 -16.65 2.62
CA GLY A 308 -11.24 -16.88 1.24
C GLY A 308 -9.78 -16.54 0.92
N TYR A 309 -9.41 -16.65 -0.35
CA TYR A 309 -8.02 -16.51 -0.78
C TYR A 309 -7.53 -15.05 -0.75
N TYR A 310 -8.34 -14.14 -1.32
CA TYR A 310 -7.99 -12.73 -1.48
C TYR A 310 -9.13 -11.81 -1.06
N SER A 311 -9.37 -11.77 0.25
CA SER A 311 -10.48 -11.03 0.83
C SER A 311 -10.15 -9.54 0.93
N LEU A 312 -11.01 -8.69 0.41
CA LEU A 312 -10.94 -7.23 0.49
C LEU A 312 -11.72 -6.75 1.72
N PRO A 313 -11.13 -5.96 2.64
CA PRO A 313 -11.90 -5.26 3.68
C PRO A 313 -12.94 -4.32 3.06
N ILE A 314 -14.11 -4.28 3.67
CA ILE A 314 -15.20 -3.39 3.31
C ILE A 314 -15.29 -2.29 4.36
N LEU A 315 -14.97 -1.07 3.96
CA LEU A 315 -15.15 0.14 4.75
C LEU A 315 -16.40 0.85 4.25
N TRP A 316 -17.39 1.06 5.11
CA TRP A 316 -18.60 1.80 4.82
C TRP A 316 -18.72 3.01 5.74
N ARG A 317 -18.90 4.21 5.16
CA ARG A 317 -18.83 5.46 5.92
C ARG A 317 -17.51 5.52 6.72
N ASP A 318 -17.58 5.46 8.02
CA ASP A 318 -16.46 5.50 8.97
C ASP A 318 -16.37 4.24 9.85
N GLY A 319 -16.68 3.06 9.27
CA GLY A 319 -16.58 1.78 9.96
C GLY A 319 -16.27 0.62 9.03
N PHE A 320 -15.42 -0.30 9.47
CA PHE A 320 -15.23 -1.59 8.79
C PHE A 320 -16.42 -2.49 9.09
N VAL A 321 -17.10 -2.96 8.06
CA VAL A 321 -18.36 -3.69 8.18
C VAL A 321 -18.30 -5.12 7.65
N GLY A 322 -17.16 -5.53 7.09
CA GLY A 322 -17.01 -6.88 6.55
C GLY A 322 -15.85 -7.02 5.61
N ARG A 323 -15.87 -8.09 4.84
CA ARG A 323 -14.86 -8.41 3.82
C ARG A 323 -15.47 -9.22 2.70
N VAL A 324 -14.88 -9.18 1.52
CA VAL A 324 -15.33 -9.95 0.35
C VAL A 324 -14.15 -10.62 -0.34
N ASP A 325 -14.18 -11.95 -0.45
CA ASP A 325 -13.24 -12.69 -1.29
C ASP A 325 -13.62 -12.53 -2.75
N VAL A 326 -12.67 -12.08 -3.56
CA VAL A 326 -12.91 -11.70 -4.95
C VAL A 326 -11.94 -12.39 -5.91
N LYS A 327 -12.46 -12.67 -7.12
CA LYS A 327 -11.65 -13.18 -8.23
C LYS A 327 -12.14 -12.60 -9.55
N ALA A 328 -11.24 -12.08 -10.36
CA ALA A 328 -11.55 -11.68 -11.72
C ALA A 328 -11.46 -12.90 -12.66
N ASP A 329 -12.59 -13.38 -13.14
CA ASP A 329 -12.66 -14.34 -14.25
C ASP A 329 -12.49 -13.57 -15.56
N ARG A 330 -11.23 -13.36 -15.94
CA ARG A 330 -10.87 -12.55 -17.11
C ARG A 330 -11.38 -13.16 -18.44
N LYS A 331 -11.52 -14.49 -18.49
CA LYS A 331 -12.04 -15.19 -19.68
C LYS A 331 -13.51 -14.87 -19.92
N ASN A 332 -14.29 -14.83 -18.85
CA ASN A 332 -15.73 -14.56 -18.90
C ASN A 332 -16.07 -13.10 -18.59
N GLN A 333 -15.07 -12.23 -18.42
CA GLN A 333 -15.22 -10.82 -18.04
C GLN A 333 -16.16 -10.62 -16.84
N CYS A 334 -16.03 -11.50 -15.83
CA CYS A 334 -16.91 -11.55 -14.67
C CYS A 334 -16.11 -11.39 -13.37
N LEU A 335 -16.49 -10.45 -12.54
CA LEU A 335 -15.97 -10.32 -11.17
C LEU A 335 -16.77 -11.26 -10.26
N LEU A 336 -16.12 -12.28 -9.72
CA LEU A 336 -16.74 -13.23 -8.80
C LEU A 336 -16.57 -12.71 -7.37
N LEU A 337 -17.68 -12.48 -6.67
CA LEU A 337 -17.75 -12.24 -5.24
C LEU A 337 -17.90 -13.61 -4.57
N GLN A 338 -16.77 -14.29 -4.32
CA GLN A 338 -16.74 -15.70 -3.91
C GLN A 338 -17.34 -15.89 -2.53
N ASN A 339 -16.98 -15.00 -1.57
CA ASN A 339 -17.50 -15.03 -0.22
C ASN A 339 -17.62 -13.61 0.33
N LEU A 340 -18.84 -13.10 0.42
CA LEU A 340 -19.14 -11.84 1.08
C LEU A 340 -19.48 -12.11 2.56
N HIS A 341 -18.63 -11.65 3.45
CA HIS A 341 -18.82 -11.78 4.89
C HIS A 341 -19.08 -10.41 5.52
N ILE A 342 -20.28 -10.24 6.08
CA ILE A 342 -20.70 -9.04 6.79
C ILE A 342 -20.58 -9.30 8.29
N GLU A 343 -19.94 -8.37 9.01
CA GLU A 343 -19.85 -8.39 10.46
C GLU A 343 -21.09 -7.72 11.04
N THR A 344 -22.12 -8.51 11.31
CA THR A 344 -23.49 -8.09 11.61
C THR A 344 -23.56 -7.11 12.79
N GLN A 345 -22.64 -7.22 13.76
CA GLN A 345 -22.61 -6.34 14.94
C GLN A 345 -22.29 -4.87 14.60
N THR A 346 -21.63 -4.63 13.47
CA THR A 346 -21.24 -3.27 13.07
C THR A 346 -22.32 -2.51 12.32
N LEU A 347 -23.32 -3.23 11.74
CA LEU A 347 -24.44 -2.63 11.01
C LEU A 347 -25.63 -2.30 11.94
N THR A 348 -25.70 -2.87 13.15
CA THR A 348 -26.88 -2.84 14.02
C THR A 348 -26.86 -1.76 15.09
N ASN A 349 -25.85 -0.91 15.15
CA ASN A 349 -25.69 0.07 16.24
C ASN A 349 -26.53 1.34 16.10
N GLN A 350 -27.53 1.41 15.18
CA GLN A 350 -28.39 2.57 15.02
C GLN A 350 -29.86 2.18 14.91
N HIS A 351 -30.75 3.09 15.30
CA HIS A 351 -32.19 2.90 15.54
C HIS A 351 -33.06 2.44 14.35
N ASP A 352 -32.48 2.24 13.15
CA ASP A 352 -33.21 1.81 11.95
C ASP A 352 -32.38 0.82 11.10
N GLU A 353 -32.33 -0.43 11.54
CA GLU A 353 -31.51 -1.50 10.93
C GLU A 353 -31.83 -1.75 9.44
N LEU A 354 -33.09 -1.65 9.05
CA LEU A 354 -33.50 -1.92 7.65
C LEU A 354 -33.07 -0.79 6.71
N ASN A 355 -33.21 0.44 7.16
CA ASN A 355 -32.83 1.62 6.39
C ASN A 355 -31.29 1.68 6.23
N ASP A 356 -30.54 1.38 7.29
CA ASP A 356 -29.09 1.29 7.24
C ASP A 356 -28.63 0.18 6.29
N LYS A 357 -29.25 -1.01 6.31
CA LYS A 357 -28.98 -2.09 5.34
C LYS A 357 -29.26 -1.67 3.90
N THR A 358 -30.32 -0.93 3.65
CA THR A 358 -30.67 -0.44 2.30
C THR A 358 -29.63 0.56 1.81
N HIS A 359 -29.23 1.52 2.62
CA HIS A 359 -28.20 2.50 2.30
C HIS A 359 -26.82 1.82 2.06
N PHE A 360 -26.48 0.86 2.92
CA PHE A 360 -25.26 0.07 2.76
C PHE A 360 -25.23 -0.70 1.45
N VAL A 361 -26.32 -1.45 1.14
CA VAL A 361 -26.38 -2.26 -0.08
C VAL A 361 -26.34 -1.40 -1.34
N SER A 362 -27.00 -0.25 -1.34
CA SER A 362 -26.91 0.70 -2.47
C SER A 362 -25.46 1.16 -2.69
N ALA A 363 -24.76 1.58 -1.64
CA ALA A 363 -23.37 2.00 -1.72
C ALA A 363 -22.42 0.82 -2.07
N LEU A 364 -22.74 -0.39 -1.62
CA LEU A 364 -21.96 -1.59 -1.93
C LEU A 364 -22.09 -1.96 -3.42
N ILE A 365 -23.30 -1.88 -3.99
CA ILE A 365 -23.53 -2.13 -5.42
C ILE A 365 -22.72 -1.15 -6.26
N GLU A 366 -22.75 0.13 -5.92
CA GLU A 366 -21.96 1.15 -6.59
C GLU A 366 -20.46 0.82 -6.55
N ALA A 367 -19.94 0.49 -5.36
CA ALA A 367 -18.54 0.11 -5.18
C ALA A 367 -18.16 -1.15 -5.98
N ILE A 368 -19.03 -2.16 -6.01
CA ILE A 368 -18.82 -3.39 -6.80
C ILE A 368 -18.81 -3.07 -8.30
N ASN A 369 -19.71 -2.24 -8.79
CA ASN A 369 -19.75 -1.85 -10.20
C ASN A 369 -18.49 -1.10 -10.63
N HIS A 370 -18.03 -0.13 -9.84
CA HIS A 370 -16.77 0.57 -10.07
C HIS A 370 -15.58 -0.40 -10.06
N TYR A 371 -15.55 -1.31 -9.08
CA TYR A 371 -14.48 -2.29 -8.98
C TYR A 371 -14.50 -3.33 -10.10
N CYS A 372 -15.68 -3.69 -10.59
CA CYS A 372 -15.90 -4.53 -11.77
C CYS A 372 -15.27 -3.89 -13.02
N THR A 373 -15.61 -2.64 -13.31
CA THR A 373 -15.04 -1.85 -14.41
C THR A 373 -13.51 -1.73 -14.30
N PHE A 374 -13.01 -1.41 -13.11
CA PHE A 374 -11.57 -1.31 -12.84
C PHE A 374 -10.81 -2.61 -13.13
N ASN A 375 -11.43 -3.77 -12.92
CA ASN A 375 -10.86 -5.08 -13.22
C ASN A 375 -11.11 -5.55 -14.66
N ASN A 376 -11.58 -4.68 -15.56
CA ASN A 376 -11.95 -5.00 -16.95
C ASN A 376 -13.01 -6.11 -17.02
N CYS A 377 -13.93 -6.14 -16.06
CA CYS A 377 -15.08 -7.03 -16.04
C CYS A 377 -16.35 -6.26 -16.47
N GLN A 378 -17.25 -6.93 -17.16
CA GLN A 378 -18.52 -6.34 -17.64
C GLN A 378 -19.67 -6.59 -16.67
N ARG A 379 -19.54 -7.63 -15.83
CA ARG A 379 -20.56 -8.04 -14.86
C ARG A 379 -19.91 -8.62 -13.62
N TRP A 380 -20.68 -8.72 -12.55
CA TRP A 380 -20.28 -9.41 -11.34
C TRP A 380 -21.30 -10.49 -10.95
N GLN A 381 -20.86 -11.43 -10.15
CA GLN A 381 -21.68 -12.53 -9.64
C GLN A 381 -21.40 -12.75 -8.16
N LEU A 382 -22.46 -12.78 -7.34
CA LEU A 382 -22.38 -13.18 -5.94
C LEU A 382 -22.50 -14.71 -5.84
N ILE A 383 -21.49 -15.35 -5.24
CA ILE A 383 -21.47 -16.80 -5.03
C ILE A 383 -22.00 -17.14 -3.64
N GLN A 384 -21.47 -16.47 -2.61
CA GLN A 384 -21.83 -16.70 -1.21
C GLN A 384 -21.91 -15.41 -0.42
N CYS A 385 -22.85 -15.35 0.53
CA CYS A 385 -22.96 -14.27 1.53
C CYS A 385 -23.53 -14.84 2.82
N ASN A 386 -22.97 -14.42 3.97
CA ASN A 386 -23.43 -14.85 5.28
C ASN A 386 -24.73 -14.15 5.74
N ASP A 387 -25.08 -12.97 5.20
CA ASP A 387 -26.35 -12.27 5.47
C ASP A 387 -27.35 -12.52 4.34
N LYS A 388 -28.45 -13.26 4.65
CA LYS A 388 -29.49 -13.64 3.67
C LYS A 388 -30.25 -12.44 3.11
N THR A 389 -30.45 -11.40 3.89
CA THR A 389 -31.18 -10.19 3.49
C THR A 389 -30.35 -9.42 2.46
N ILE A 390 -29.09 -9.16 2.78
CA ILE A 390 -28.14 -8.48 1.89
C ILE A 390 -27.95 -9.30 0.60
N ALA A 391 -27.80 -10.64 0.70
CA ALA A 391 -27.70 -11.51 -0.46
C ALA A 391 -28.88 -11.35 -1.40
N LYS A 392 -30.13 -11.36 -0.86
CA LYS A 392 -31.36 -11.20 -1.67
C LYS A 392 -31.40 -9.83 -2.38
N MET A 393 -31.00 -8.77 -1.70
CA MET A 393 -30.95 -7.42 -2.26
C MET A 393 -29.92 -7.32 -3.39
N LEU A 394 -28.72 -7.87 -3.20
CA LEU A 394 -27.66 -7.90 -4.21
C LEU A 394 -28.04 -8.72 -5.45
N LEU A 395 -28.65 -9.91 -5.25
CA LEU A 395 -29.11 -10.76 -6.36
C LEU A 395 -30.20 -10.08 -7.21
N LYS A 396 -31.10 -9.32 -6.57
CA LYS A 396 -32.09 -8.52 -7.29
C LYS A 396 -31.44 -7.44 -8.16
N ALA A 397 -30.42 -6.77 -7.64
CA ALA A 397 -29.71 -5.73 -8.37
C ALA A 397 -28.87 -6.29 -9.54
N SER A 398 -28.22 -7.45 -9.37
CA SER A 398 -27.42 -8.06 -10.43
C SER A 398 -28.23 -8.49 -11.65
N GLN A 399 -29.51 -8.83 -11.46
CA GLN A 399 -30.45 -9.18 -12.55
C GLN A 399 -30.95 -7.97 -13.35
N GLN A 400 -30.89 -6.77 -12.79
CA GLN A 400 -31.27 -5.51 -13.43
C GLN A 400 -30.17 -4.88 -14.27
N SER A 401 -28.94 -5.34 -14.08
CA SER A 401 -27.71 -4.83 -14.73
C SER A 401 -27.27 -5.74 -15.91
N SER A 402 -27.98 -6.82 -16.17
CA SER A 402 -27.83 -7.76 -17.30
C SER A 402 -28.77 -7.41 -18.45
#